data_69e96a25e5fc0797f4c7dbc3ce12f4c0
#
_entry.id   69e96a25e5fc0797f4c7dbc3ce12f4c0
#
_cell.length_a   1.000
_cell.length_b   1.000
_cell.length_c   1.000
_cell.angle_alpha   90.00
_cell.angle_beta   90.00
_cell.angle_gamma   90.00
#
_symmetry.space_group_name_H-M   'P 1'
#
loop_
_entity.id
_entity.type
_entity.pdbx_description
1 polymer ?
#
loop_
_entity_poly.entity_id
_entity_poly.type
_entity_poly.pdbx_seq_one_letter_code
_entity_poly.pdbx_strand_id
1 'polypeptide(L)'
;LEAAHDQRLLDKENEYVVLYQLLMRAEAPFKAAKVIDYGIKEEFVEENEKHLKYLAQAWHLSQELDKAEPVYKKAAEKAKDGELYVFLGQIYLATDRLNLASESLKKGLEKGKLKDPVSVNILLGQVAYEQQKFDEATTFFRKSLDKVSDIKGKNEEDTFKKQDKLRNQALKWLTYTENERERVRILNLRRKDLEENA
;
A
#
# COMPACT_ATOMS: atom_id res chain seq x y z
N LEU A 1 -6.12 -24.88 21.64
CA LEU A 1 -6.97 -23.79 21.12
C LEU A 1 -7.58 -24.13 19.76
N GLU A 2 -6.81 -24.66 18.77
CA GLU A 2 -7.35 -25.02 17.47
C GLU A 2 -8.50 -26.06 17.59
N ALA A 3 -8.30 -27.16 18.33
CA ALA A 3 -9.35 -28.14 18.58
C ALA A 3 -10.56 -27.55 19.33
N ALA A 4 -10.34 -26.62 20.27
CA ALA A 4 -11.42 -25.92 20.95
C ALA A 4 -12.20 -24.98 20.01
N HIS A 5 -11.52 -24.31 19.09
CA HIS A 5 -12.15 -23.51 18.05
C HIS A 5 -13.01 -24.39 17.12
N ASP A 6 -12.49 -25.53 16.65
CA ASP A 6 -13.20 -26.46 15.77
C ASP A 6 -14.46 -27.04 16.42
N GLN A 7 -14.42 -27.18 17.76
CA GLN A 7 -15.58 -27.60 18.57
C GLN A 7 -16.46 -26.42 19.03
N ARG A 8 -16.16 -25.17 18.58
CA ARG A 8 -16.87 -23.94 18.96
C ARG A 8 -16.94 -23.70 20.48
N LEU A 9 -15.86 -24.01 21.16
CA LEU A 9 -15.73 -23.84 22.61
C LEU A 9 -15.04 -22.52 23.02
N LEU A 10 -14.57 -21.74 22.06
CA LEU A 10 -14.00 -20.41 22.32
C LEU A 10 -15.14 -19.40 22.45
N ASP A 11 -15.14 -18.62 23.53
CA ASP A 11 -16.17 -17.63 23.82
C ASP A 11 -15.61 -16.23 24.16
N LYS A 12 -14.25 -16.10 24.20
CA LYS A 12 -13.59 -14.84 24.56
C LYS A 12 -12.71 -14.31 23.43
N GLU A 13 -12.76 -13.01 23.20
CA GLU A 13 -11.96 -12.30 22.20
C GLU A 13 -10.48 -12.66 22.25
N ASN A 14 -9.90 -12.68 23.46
CA ASN A 14 -8.47 -12.96 23.63
C ASN A 14 -8.09 -14.39 23.16
N GLU A 15 -8.98 -15.36 23.25
CA GLU A 15 -8.73 -16.74 22.79
C GLU A 15 -8.62 -16.79 21.27
N TYR A 16 -9.50 -16.10 20.54
CA TYR A 16 -9.43 -15.92 19.08
C TYR A 16 -8.15 -15.20 18.66
N VAL A 17 -7.80 -14.12 19.36
CA VAL A 17 -6.58 -13.34 19.08
C VAL A 17 -5.32 -14.16 19.33
N VAL A 18 -5.25 -14.91 20.44
CA VAL A 18 -4.12 -15.80 20.73
C VAL A 18 -4.02 -16.91 19.70
N LEU A 19 -5.14 -17.55 19.34
CA LEU A 19 -5.15 -18.60 18.31
C LEU A 19 -4.70 -18.03 16.94
N TYR A 20 -5.19 -16.84 16.55
CA TYR A 20 -4.71 -16.14 15.37
C TYR A 20 -3.18 -15.96 15.38
N GLN A 21 -2.61 -15.46 16.49
CA GLN A 21 -1.17 -15.24 16.61
C GLN A 21 -0.36 -16.54 16.51
N LEU A 22 -0.85 -17.61 17.12
CA LEU A 22 -0.22 -18.93 17.04
C LEU A 22 -0.24 -19.48 15.61
N LEU A 23 -1.36 -19.37 14.91
CA LEU A 23 -1.50 -19.80 13.52
C LEU A 23 -0.63 -18.98 12.58
N MET A 24 -0.52 -17.67 12.80
CA MET A 24 0.39 -16.81 12.02
C MET A 24 1.86 -17.20 12.23
N ARG A 25 2.28 -17.53 13.46
CA ARG A 25 3.62 -18.04 13.76
C ARG A 25 3.89 -19.42 13.16
N ALA A 26 2.85 -20.23 13.04
CA ALA A 26 2.91 -21.55 12.41
C ALA A 26 2.79 -21.51 10.88
N GLU A 27 2.91 -20.28 10.28
CA GLU A 27 2.81 -20.06 8.84
C GLU A 27 1.49 -20.59 8.22
N ALA A 28 0.41 -20.54 8.99
CA ALA A 28 -0.93 -20.96 8.58
C ALA A 28 -1.91 -19.76 8.45
N PRO A 29 -1.62 -18.76 7.58
CA PRO A 29 -2.39 -17.51 7.50
C PRO A 29 -3.84 -17.73 7.09
N PHE A 30 -4.15 -18.70 6.23
CA PHE A 30 -5.51 -19.03 5.85
C PHE A 30 -6.37 -19.48 7.05
N LYS A 31 -5.83 -20.34 7.92
CA LYS A 31 -6.50 -20.74 9.15
C LYS A 31 -6.66 -19.57 10.11
N ALA A 32 -5.61 -18.75 10.26
CA ALA A 32 -5.65 -17.55 11.08
C ALA A 32 -6.76 -16.57 10.64
N ALA A 33 -6.90 -16.36 9.32
CA ALA A 33 -7.96 -15.55 8.76
C ALA A 33 -9.35 -16.09 9.10
N LYS A 34 -9.56 -17.41 8.92
CA LYS A 34 -10.85 -18.05 9.24
C LYS A 34 -11.22 -17.90 10.71
N VAL A 35 -10.26 -18.01 11.62
CA VAL A 35 -10.49 -17.88 13.07
C VAL A 35 -10.98 -16.46 13.40
N ILE A 36 -10.30 -15.41 12.91
CA ILE A 36 -10.72 -14.03 13.18
C ILE A 36 -12.00 -13.67 12.44
N ASP A 37 -12.19 -14.12 11.18
CA ASP A 37 -13.41 -13.90 10.43
C ASP A 37 -14.64 -14.49 11.12
N TYR A 38 -14.52 -15.71 11.60
CA TYR A 38 -15.56 -16.35 12.40
C TYR A 38 -15.83 -15.59 13.70
N GLY A 39 -14.77 -15.25 14.46
CA GLY A 39 -14.92 -14.52 15.71
C GLY A 39 -15.61 -13.16 15.54
N ILE A 40 -15.31 -12.43 14.44
CA ILE A 40 -15.99 -11.16 14.12
C ILE A 40 -17.44 -11.40 13.72
N LYS A 41 -17.74 -12.40 12.89
CA LYS A 41 -19.11 -12.70 12.43
C LYS A 41 -20.06 -13.15 13.56
N GLU A 42 -19.52 -13.90 14.49
CA GLU A 42 -20.28 -14.38 15.67
C GLU A 42 -20.20 -13.43 16.87
N GLU A 43 -19.65 -12.22 16.66
CA GLU A 43 -19.52 -11.15 17.67
C GLU A 43 -18.67 -11.50 18.90
N PHE A 44 -17.88 -12.58 18.85
CA PHE A 44 -16.87 -12.91 19.87
C PHE A 44 -15.65 -11.97 19.82
N VAL A 45 -15.37 -11.40 18.65
CA VAL A 45 -14.27 -10.48 18.39
C VAL A 45 -14.83 -9.16 17.92
N GLU A 46 -14.47 -8.07 18.60
CA GLU A 46 -14.91 -6.73 18.20
C GLU A 46 -14.40 -6.37 16.80
N GLU A 47 -15.30 -5.87 15.93
CA GLU A 47 -14.94 -5.37 14.61
C GLU A 47 -14.33 -3.95 14.72
N ASN A 48 -13.09 -3.88 15.18
CA ASN A 48 -12.30 -2.66 15.25
C ASN A 48 -11.15 -2.64 14.23
N GLU A 49 -10.44 -1.51 14.13
CA GLU A 49 -9.28 -1.36 13.24
C GLU A 49 -8.25 -2.50 13.39
N LYS A 50 -7.91 -2.84 14.64
CA LYS A 50 -6.88 -3.84 14.95
C LYS A 50 -7.26 -5.22 14.44
N HIS A 51 -8.47 -5.67 14.71
CA HIS A 51 -8.92 -7.02 14.33
C HIS A 51 -9.21 -7.12 12.84
N LEU A 52 -9.73 -6.06 12.21
CA LEU A 52 -9.85 -5.98 10.75
C LEU A 52 -8.47 -6.01 10.07
N LYS A 53 -7.46 -5.33 10.64
CA LYS A 53 -6.09 -5.41 10.13
C LYS A 53 -5.52 -6.82 10.23
N TYR A 54 -5.75 -7.53 11.33
CA TYR A 54 -5.35 -8.93 11.47
C TYR A 54 -6.00 -9.81 10.39
N LEU A 55 -7.29 -9.70 10.21
CA LEU A 55 -8.06 -10.45 9.21
C LEU A 55 -7.53 -10.17 7.80
N ALA A 56 -7.37 -8.88 7.45
CA ALA A 56 -6.90 -8.47 6.13
C ALA A 56 -5.47 -8.97 5.85
N GLN A 57 -4.56 -8.86 6.84
CA GLN A 57 -3.20 -9.37 6.71
C GLN A 57 -3.15 -10.88 6.52
N ALA A 58 -3.97 -11.63 7.25
CA ALA A 58 -4.02 -13.08 7.12
C ALA A 58 -4.58 -13.52 5.76
N TRP A 59 -5.65 -12.86 5.26
CA TRP A 59 -6.15 -13.10 3.89
C TRP A 59 -5.09 -12.75 2.84
N HIS A 60 -4.39 -11.64 3.00
CA HIS A 60 -3.34 -11.24 2.07
C HIS A 60 -2.20 -12.26 2.03
N LEU A 61 -1.68 -12.69 3.18
CA LEU A 61 -0.60 -13.67 3.25
C LEU A 61 -1.02 -15.05 2.74
N SER A 62 -2.30 -15.38 2.77
CA SER A 62 -2.85 -16.59 2.16
C SER A 62 -3.19 -16.43 0.66
N GLN A 63 -2.81 -15.29 0.03
CA GLN A 63 -3.08 -14.96 -1.37
C GLN A 63 -4.59 -14.82 -1.72
N GLU A 64 -5.44 -14.69 -0.72
CA GLU A 64 -6.88 -14.46 -0.88
C GLU A 64 -7.17 -12.96 -1.04
N LEU A 65 -6.64 -12.35 -2.11
CA LEU A 65 -6.67 -10.90 -2.31
C LEU A 65 -8.10 -10.33 -2.39
N ASP A 66 -9.02 -11.06 -3.00
CA ASP A 66 -10.43 -10.66 -3.12
C ASP A 66 -11.12 -10.55 -1.74
N LYS A 67 -10.66 -11.35 -0.76
CA LYS A 67 -11.14 -11.28 0.64
C LYS A 67 -10.39 -10.22 1.43
N ALA A 68 -9.09 -10.05 1.17
CA ALA A 68 -8.25 -9.09 1.88
C ALA A 68 -8.66 -7.63 1.59
N GLU A 69 -8.93 -7.30 0.32
CA GLU A 69 -9.20 -5.94 -0.13
C GLU A 69 -10.37 -5.25 0.61
N PRO A 70 -11.59 -5.82 0.66
CA PRO A 70 -12.70 -5.18 1.35
C PRO A 70 -12.43 -4.99 2.85
N VAL A 71 -11.71 -5.92 3.47
CA VAL A 71 -11.36 -5.84 4.89
C VAL A 71 -10.30 -4.76 5.13
N TYR A 72 -9.30 -4.63 4.25
CA TYR A 72 -8.35 -3.51 4.33
C TYR A 72 -9.02 -2.16 4.16
N LYS A 73 -9.98 -2.02 3.23
CA LYS A 73 -10.77 -0.79 3.07
C LYS A 73 -11.48 -0.42 4.37
N LYS A 74 -12.20 -1.37 4.95
CA LYS A 74 -12.93 -1.20 6.20
C LYS A 74 -12.00 -0.86 7.38
N ALA A 75 -10.84 -1.51 7.46
CA ALA A 75 -9.82 -1.20 8.45
C ALA A 75 -9.25 0.21 8.24
N ALA A 76 -8.96 0.61 6.99
CA ALA A 76 -8.43 1.92 6.66
C ALA A 76 -9.40 3.07 7.00
N GLU A 77 -10.71 2.86 6.84
CA GLU A 77 -11.74 3.82 7.24
C GLU A 77 -11.72 4.06 8.75
N LYS A 78 -11.60 2.99 9.56
CA LYS A 78 -11.56 3.04 11.02
C LYS A 78 -10.19 3.50 11.58
N ALA A 79 -9.10 3.38 10.82
CA ALA A 79 -7.76 3.74 11.25
C ALA A 79 -7.63 5.25 11.52
N LYS A 80 -6.74 5.63 12.46
CA LYS A 80 -6.45 7.02 12.80
C LYS A 80 -5.38 7.68 11.93
N ASP A 81 -4.72 6.87 11.09
CA ASP A 81 -3.66 7.27 10.17
C ASP A 81 -3.92 6.77 8.75
N GLY A 82 -3.08 7.18 7.81
CA GLY A 82 -3.19 6.83 6.40
C GLY A 82 -2.47 5.56 5.97
N GLU A 83 -1.78 4.84 6.88
CA GLU A 83 -0.89 3.72 6.53
C GLU A 83 -1.61 2.60 5.79
N LEU A 84 -2.83 2.25 6.19
CA LEU A 84 -3.61 1.20 5.52
C LEU A 84 -4.06 1.58 4.11
N TYR A 85 -4.33 2.87 3.87
CA TYR A 85 -4.59 3.35 2.51
C TYR A 85 -3.34 3.30 1.64
N VAL A 86 -2.16 3.62 2.19
CA VAL A 86 -0.88 3.46 1.47
C VAL A 86 -0.65 2.01 1.11
N PHE A 87 -0.91 1.09 2.05
CA PHE A 87 -0.78 -0.35 1.81
C PHE A 87 -1.74 -0.83 0.70
N LEU A 88 -3.01 -0.40 0.71
CA LEU A 88 -3.96 -0.66 -0.37
C LEU A 88 -3.45 -0.13 -1.71
N GLY A 89 -2.90 1.08 -1.72
CA GLY A 89 -2.32 1.68 -2.92
C GLY A 89 -1.19 0.83 -3.51
N GLN A 90 -0.34 0.24 -2.67
CA GLN A 90 0.72 -0.67 -3.10
C GLN A 90 0.16 -1.98 -3.69
N ILE A 91 -0.88 -2.55 -3.07
CA ILE A 91 -1.58 -3.74 -3.62
C ILE A 91 -2.16 -3.42 -5.00
N TYR A 92 -2.83 -2.27 -5.13
CA TYR A 92 -3.44 -1.87 -6.40
C TYR A 92 -2.40 -1.61 -7.49
N LEU A 93 -1.26 -1.00 -7.14
CA LEU A 93 -0.16 -0.81 -8.07
C LEU A 93 0.44 -2.16 -8.52
N ALA A 94 0.67 -3.08 -7.59
CA ALA A 94 1.19 -4.42 -7.89
C ALA A 94 0.24 -5.28 -8.75
N THR A 95 -1.06 -4.96 -8.75
CA THR A 95 -2.11 -5.64 -9.53
C THR A 95 -2.58 -4.83 -10.74
N ASP A 96 -1.81 -3.80 -11.16
CA ASP A 96 -2.08 -2.93 -12.31
C ASP A 96 -3.43 -2.18 -12.25
N ARG A 97 -4.00 -2.02 -11.05
CA ARG A 97 -5.23 -1.26 -10.82
C ARG A 97 -4.90 0.21 -10.52
N LEU A 98 -4.30 0.89 -11.51
CA LEU A 98 -3.64 2.18 -11.37
C LEU A 98 -4.54 3.31 -10.81
N ASN A 99 -5.82 3.36 -11.22
CA ASN A 99 -6.76 4.37 -10.71
C ASN A 99 -7.03 4.19 -9.21
N LEU A 100 -7.26 2.95 -8.77
CA LEU A 100 -7.46 2.62 -7.36
C LEU A 100 -6.19 2.83 -6.54
N ALA A 101 -5.01 2.56 -7.12
CA ALA A 101 -3.72 2.85 -6.51
C ALA A 101 -3.57 4.36 -6.24
N SER A 102 -3.80 5.20 -7.25
CA SER A 102 -3.74 6.66 -7.12
C SER A 102 -4.70 7.18 -6.05
N GLU A 103 -5.97 6.75 -6.10
CA GLU A 103 -6.99 7.14 -5.13
C GLU A 103 -6.60 6.76 -3.69
N SER A 104 -6.18 5.52 -3.49
CA SER A 104 -5.80 5.03 -2.17
C SER A 104 -4.57 5.74 -1.61
N LEU A 105 -3.53 5.95 -2.42
CA LEU A 105 -2.33 6.69 -2.00
C LEU A 105 -2.64 8.15 -1.64
N LYS A 106 -3.51 8.81 -2.42
CA LYS A 106 -3.97 10.18 -2.14
C LYS A 106 -4.76 10.23 -0.82
N LYS A 107 -5.69 9.30 -0.59
CA LYS A 107 -6.40 9.17 0.71
C LYS A 107 -5.44 8.92 1.88
N GLY A 108 -4.38 8.14 1.67
CA GLY A 108 -3.35 7.94 2.67
C GLY A 108 -2.64 9.23 3.06
N LEU A 109 -2.22 10.04 2.07
CA LEU A 109 -1.61 11.36 2.31
C LEU A 109 -2.58 12.34 2.98
N GLU A 110 -3.85 12.37 2.56
CA GLU A 110 -4.89 13.23 3.12
C GLU A 110 -5.16 12.89 4.58
N LYS A 111 -5.31 11.62 4.91
CA LYS A 111 -5.51 11.16 6.28
C LYS A 111 -4.29 11.44 7.17
N GLY A 112 -3.11 11.43 6.59
CA GLY A 112 -1.86 11.84 7.22
C GLY A 112 -1.33 10.85 8.26
N LYS A 113 -0.48 11.35 9.17
CA LYS A 113 0.23 10.56 10.20
C LYS A 113 0.99 9.36 9.62
N LEU A 114 1.56 9.54 8.44
CA LEU A 114 2.34 8.53 7.75
C LEU A 114 3.76 8.50 8.30
N LYS A 115 4.32 7.29 8.42
CA LYS A 115 5.74 7.10 8.81
C LYS A 115 6.69 7.58 7.73
N ASP A 116 6.29 7.44 6.47
CA ASP A 116 7.10 7.80 5.31
C ASP A 116 6.25 8.41 4.18
N PRO A 117 5.87 9.70 4.30
CA PRO A 117 5.11 10.38 3.26
C PRO A 117 5.93 10.62 1.98
N VAL A 118 7.27 10.55 2.06
CA VAL A 118 8.15 10.69 0.89
C VAL A 118 8.00 9.50 -0.03
N SER A 119 8.06 8.28 0.50
CA SER A 119 7.81 7.06 -0.28
C SER A 119 6.42 7.06 -0.93
N VAL A 120 5.41 7.63 -0.27
CA VAL A 120 4.06 7.70 -0.85
C VAL A 120 4.03 8.61 -2.09
N ASN A 121 4.74 9.74 -2.07
CA ASN A 121 4.88 10.57 -3.27
C ASN A 121 5.63 9.84 -4.39
N ILE A 122 6.66 9.05 -4.06
CA ILE A 122 7.35 8.20 -5.07
C ILE A 122 6.37 7.20 -5.69
N LEU A 123 5.55 6.53 -4.88
CA LEU A 123 4.52 5.60 -5.38
C LEU A 123 3.49 6.30 -6.28
N LEU A 124 3.03 7.50 -5.91
CA LEU A 124 2.13 8.30 -6.75
C LEU A 124 2.78 8.69 -8.07
N GLY A 125 4.07 9.03 -8.04
CA GLY A 125 4.84 9.28 -9.25
C GLY A 125 4.93 8.05 -10.16
N GLN A 126 5.16 6.86 -9.58
CA GLN A 126 5.16 5.60 -10.31
C GLN A 126 3.80 5.31 -10.94
N VAL A 127 2.70 5.45 -10.18
CA VAL A 127 1.33 5.28 -10.70
C VAL A 127 1.07 6.24 -11.87
N ALA A 128 1.43 7.51 -11.73
CA ALA A 128 1.25 8.50 -12.79
C ALA A 128 2.11 8.18 -14.03
N TYR A 129 3.33 7.67 -13.83
CA TYR A 129 4.19 7.20 -14.91
C TYR A 129 3.54 6.05 -15.70
N GLU A 130 3.05 5.01 -15.00
CA GLU A 130 2.36 3.87 -15.63
C GLU A 130 1.08 4.32 -16.38
N GLN A 131 0.43 5.37 -15.90
CA GLN A 131 -0.70 6.02 -16.59
C GLN A 131 -0.27 6.93 -17.76
N GLN A 132 1.01 7.02 -18.06
CA GLN A 132 1.60 7.95 -19.06
C GLN A 132 1.34 9.44 -18.77
N LYS A 133 1.04 9.80 -17.52
CA LYS A 133 0.85 11.17 -17.03
C LYS A 133 2.20 11.74 -16.57
N PHE A 134 3.13 11.92 -17.51
CA PHE A 134 4.53 12.21 -17.19
C PHE A 134 4.73 13.52 -16.42
N ASP A 135 3.92 14.55 -16.67
CA ASP A 135 4.01 15.82 -15.92
C ASP A 135 3.56 15.67 -14.46
N GLU A 136 2.48 14.88 -14.23
CA GLU A 136 2.04 14.54 -12.88
C GLU A 136 3.08 13.70 -12.16
N ALA A 137 3.65 12.70 -12.83
CA ALA A 137 4.73 11.85 -12.29
C ALA A 137 5.95 12.68 -11.86
N THR A 138 6.43 13.57 -12.75
CA THR A 138 7.53 14.51 -12.47
C THR A 138 7.24 15.37 -11.23
N THR A 139 6.01 15.86 -11.11
CA THR A 139 5.57 16.67 -9.97
C THR A 139 5.67 15.90 -8.66
N PHE A 140 5.23 14.63 -8.62
CA PHE A 140 5.30 13.80 -7.43
C PHE A 140 6.74 13.44 -7.05
N PHE A 141 7.61 13.11 -8.02
CA PHE A 141 9.02 12.84 -7.74
C PHE A 141 9.75 14.07 -7.20
N ARG A 142 9.50 15.26 -7.72
CA ARG A 142 10.04 16.52 -7.18
C ARG A 142 9.54 16.79 -5.76
N LYS A 143 8.23 16.60 -5.47
CA LYS A 143 7.72 16.69 -4.10
C LYS A 143 8.39 15.73 -3.14
N SER A 144 8.78 14.53 -3.60
CA SER A 144 9.56 13.59 -2.80
C SER A 144 10.93 14.15 -2.47
N LEU A 145 11.64 14.71 -3.46
CA LEU A 145 12.98 15.30 -3.29
C LEU A 145 12.97 16.47 -2.32
N ASP A 146 11.97 17.35 -2.40
CA ASP A 146 11.81 18.52 -1.53
C ASP A 146 11.62 18.11 -0.06
N LYS A 147 11.04 16.93 0.20
CA LYS A 147 10.71 16.45 1.55
C LYS A 147 11.66 15.38 2.09
N VAL A 148 12.66 14.95 1.34
CA VAL A 148 13.62 13.92 1.79
C VAL A 148 14.31 14.31 3.08
N SER A 149 14.65 15.59 3.26
CA SER A 149 15.32 16.09 4.48
C SER A 149 14.48 15.95 5.75
N ASP A 150 13.15 15.81 5.62
CA ASP A 150 12.24 15.68 6.76
C ASP A 150 12.26 14.26 7.36
N ILE A 151 12.78 13.28 6.60
CA ILE A 151 12.87 11.89 7.03
C ILE A 151 13.93 11.75 8.14
N LYS A 152 13.53 11.11 9.22
CA LYS A 152 14.39 10.81 10.36
C LYS A 152 14.60 9.30 10.52
N GLY A 153 15.80 8.95 10.94
CA GLY A 153 16.17 7.59 11.32
C GLY A 153 16.30 7.45 12.85
N LYS A 154 16.79 6.30 13.28
CA LYS A 154 17.07 6.02 14.71
C LYS A 154 18.28 6.82 15.23
N ASN A 155 19.20 7.17 14.35
CA ASN A 155 20.38 7.98 14.58
C ASN A 155 20.77 8.70 13.28
N GLU A 156 21.84 9.50 13.29
CA GLU A 156 22.29 10.27 12.12
C GLU A 156 22.66 9.38 10.92
N GLU A 157 23.35 8.27 11.16
CA GLU A 157 23.75 7.33 10.10
C GLU A 157 22.52 6.67 9.44
N ASP A 158 21.54 6.21 10.22
CA ASP A 158 20.30 5.63 9.73
C ASP A 158 19.47 6.70 8.99
N THR A 159 19.46 7.94 9.48
CA THR A 159 18.80 9.07 8.83
C THR A 159 19.42 9.33 7.46
N PHE A 160 20.74 9.42 7.39
CA PHE A 160 21.47 9.64 6.13
C PHE A 160 21.19 8.51 5.12
N LYS A 161 21.29 7.24 5.55
CA LYS A 161 21.01 6.08 4.69
C LYS A 161 19.60 6.09 4.12
N LYS A 162 18.60 6.42 4.95
CA LYS A 162 17.20 6.52 4.52
C LYS A 162 17.00 7.65 3.52
N GLN A 163 17.52 8.83 3.83
CA GLN A 163 17.41 10.00 2.95
C GLN A 163 18.10 9.75 1.61
N ASP A 164 19.31 9.19 1.63
CA ASP A 164 20.08 8.89 0.42
C ASP A 164 19.35 7.86 -0.45
N LYS A 165 18.84 6.78 0.14
CA LYS A 165 18.03 5.78 -0.58
C LYS A 165 16.82 6.39 -1.27
N LEU A 166 16.04 7.20 -0.55
CA LEU A 166 14.82 7.81 -1.08
C LEU A 166 15.15 8.86 -2.16
N ARG A 167 16.20 9.65 -1.95
CA ARG A 167 16.69 10.63 -2.94
C ARG A 167 17.09 9.94 -4.23
N ASN A 168 17.90 8.91 -4.14
CA ASN A 168 18.38 8.17 -5.30
C ASN A 168 17.22 7.49 -6.04
N GLN A 169 16.24 6.95 -5.33
CA GLN A 169 15.03 6.37 -5.91
C GLN A 169 14.22 7.44 -6.67
N ALA A 170 13.96 8.58 -6.04
CA ALA A 170 13.18 9.66 -6.67
C ALA A 170 13.91 10.26 -7.89
N LEU A 171 15.23 10.48 -7.81
CA LEU A 171 16.03 10.97 -8.93
C LEU A 171 16.04 9.99 -10.11
N LYS A 172 16.20 8.70 -9.83
CA LYS A 172 16.15 7.66 -10.87
C LYS A 172 14.82 7.68 -11.62
N TRP A 173 13.71 7.71 -10.89
CA TRP A 173 12.37 7.78 -11.50
C TRP A 173 12.13 9.10 -12.24
N LEU A 174 12.59 10.22 -11.70
CA LEU A 174 12.49 11.53 -12.36
C LEU A 174 13.20 11.53 -13.72
N THR A 175 14.47 11.10 -13.75
CA THR A 175 15.25 11.00 -14.98
C THR A 175 14.60 10.06 -15.99
N TYR A 176 14.11 8.89 -15.53
CA TYR A 176 13.44 7.95 -16.39
C TYR A 176 12.17 8.51 -17.01
N THR A 177 11.37 9.22 -16.20
CA THR A 177 10.13 9.86 -16.63
C THR A 177 10.38 10.98 -17.65
N GLU A 178 11.39 11.82 -17.43
CA GLU A 178 11.75 12.92 -18.34
C GLU A 178 12.23 12.37 -19.70
N ASN A 179 13.03 11.32 -19.70
CA ASN A 179 13.47 10.65 -20.91
C ASN A 179 12.30 10.03 -21.70
N GLU A 180 11.39 9.34 -21.00
CA GLU A 180 10.24 8.70 -21.65
C GLU A 180 9.25 9.74 -22.19
N ARG A 181 9.00 10.82 -21.47
CA ARG A 181 8.19 11.94 -21.93
C ARG A 181 8.74 12.53 -23.24
N GLU A 182 10.04 12.77 -23.32
CA GLU A 182 10.67 13.30 -24.53
C GLU A 182 10.63 12.30 -25.69
N ARG A 183 10.84 11.01 -25.40
CA ARG A 183 10.69 9.93 -26.41
C ARG A 183 9.28 9.94 -27.02
N VAL A 184 8.25 9.97 -26.18
CA VAL A 184 6.83 9.98 -26.62
C VAL A 184 6.53 11.25 -27.42
N ARG A 185 7.05 12.41 -26.99
CA ARG A 185 6.91 13.68 -27.71
C ARG A 185 7.48 13.58 -29.12
N ILE A 186 8.70 13.08 -29.27
CA ILE A 186 9.35 12.93 -30.58
C ILE A 186 8.55 11.97 -31.48
N LEU A 187 8.06 10.86 -30.94
CA LEU A 187 7.25 9.90 -31.70
C LEU A 187 5.94 10.53 -32.20
N ASN A 188 5.29 11.33 -31.38
CA ASN A 188 4.05 12.02 -31.74
C ASN A 188 4.28 13.09 -32.82
N LEU A 189 5.40 13.82 -32.78
CA LEU A 189 5.77 14.78 -33.83
C LEU A 189 5.99 14.05 -35.16
N ARG A 190 6.76 12.99 -35.19
CA ARG A 190 7.01 12.18 -36.38
C ARG A 190 5.72 11.60 -36.99
N ARG A 191 4.80 11.17 -36.13
CA ARG A 191 3.49 10.68 -36.62
C ARG A 191 2.68 11.76 -37.29
N LYS A 192 2.64 12.96 -36.71
CA LYS A 192 1.96 14.12 -37.32
C LYS A 192 2.57 14.49 -38.69
N ASP A 193 3.90 14.56 -38.77
CA ASP A 193 4.60 14.86 -40.01
C ASP A 193 4.26 13.82 -41.11
N LEU A 194 4.10 12.57 -40.77
CA LEU A 194 3.69 11.52 -41.71
C LEU A 194 2.23 11.65 -42.14
N GLU A 195 1.34 12.03 -41.23
CA GLU A 195 -0.10 12.24 -41.51
C GLU A 195 -0.32 13.48 -42.41
N GLU A 196 0.51 14.54 -42.23
CA GLU A 196 0.43 15.78 -43.03
C GLU A 196 1.04 15.65 -44.45
N ASN A 197 1.92 14.66 -44.66
CA ASN A 197 2.60 14.42 -45.94
C ASN A 197 2.05 13.21 -46.72
N ALA A 198 0.94 12.60 -46.26
CA ALA A 198 0.25 11.48 -46.91
C ALA A 198 -1.00 11.98 -47.67
#